data_c9ba2d4bcda249efbaa732730cec1528
#
_entry.id   c9ba2d4bcda249efbaa732730cec1528
#
_cell.length_a   1.000
_cell.length_b   1.000
_cell.length_c   1.000
_cell.angle_alpha   90.00
_cell.angle_beta   90.00
_cell.angle_gamma   90.00
#
_symmetry.space_group_name_H-M   'P 1'
#
loop_
_entity.id
_entity.type
_entity.pdbx_description
1 polymer ?
#
loop_
_entity_poly.entity_id
_entity_poly.type
_entity_poly.pdbx_seq_one_letter_code
_entity_poly.pdbx_strand_id
1 'polypeptide(L)'
;MYYPGTSVGMMVLMVSVAMVLGYSWQDSHNPNLVNIGWGWDLAWRRLVLVLIGVTAAFVFAYVPPISSAKRHQRLAYSKTITSLANMVCLIIGYSINEDRSVEEEEKITKSLLAIKAKLRKCGARQDFAAFEFSLRGKWPRARYQALLNCQLDLVELLSQFMSIVKQLDPLWTHCVLRRIKFLDHRFVSVATNFL
;
A
#
# COMPACT_ATOMS: atom_id res chain seq x y z
N MET A 1 -15.07 -10.83 -7.38
CA MET A 1 -13.99 -9.82 -7.43
C MET A 1 -14.66 -8.45 -7.27
N TYR A 2 -14.60 -7.86 -6.09
CA TYR A 2 -15.31 -6.60 -5.78
C TYR A 2 -14.37 -5.44 -6.11
N TYR A 3 -14.69 -4.66 -7.12
CA TYR A 3 -13.95 -3.43 -7.44
C TYR A 3 -14.52 -2.28 -6.62
N PRO A 4 -13.80 -1.73 -5.64
CA PRO A 4 -14.32 -0.63 -4.81
C PRO A 4 -14.63 0.63 -5.62
N GLY A 5 -14.05 0.79 -6.81
CA GLY A 5 -14.34 1.88 -7.73
C GLY A 5 -15.74 1.81 -8.35
N THR A 6 -16.36 0.63 -8.47
CA THR A 6 -17.70 0.48 -9.04
C THR A 6 -18.79 0.97 -8.09
N SER A 7 -18.61 0.86 -6.78
CA SER A 7 -19.59 1.31 -5.79
C SER A 7 -19.76 2.83 -5.78
N VAL A 8 -18.67 3.57 -5.92
CA VAL A 8 -18.72 5.04 -6.00
C VAL A 8 -19.37 5.48 -7.31
N GLY A 9 -19.05 4.85 -8.44
CA GLY A 9 -19.69 5.12 -9.72
C GLY A 9 -21.19 4.84 -9.70
N MET A 10 -21.61 3.74 -9.08
CA MET A 10 -23.04 3.41 -8.88
C MET A 10 -23.75 4.46 -8.01
N MET A 11 -23.14 4.92 -6.91
CA MET A 11 -23.74 5.99 -6.08
C MET A 11 -23.92 7.29 -6.86
N VAL A 12 -22.91 7.72 -7.60
CA VAL A 12 -22.98 8.94 -8.43
C VAL A 12 -24.08 8.82 -9.49
N LEU A 13 -24.22 7.64 -10.11
CA LEU A 13 -25.24 7.37 -11.09
C LEU A 13 -26.64 7.40 -10.46
N MET A 14 -26.85 6.76 -9.32
CA MET A 14 -28.13 6.77 -8.57
C MET A 14 -28.54 8.19 -8.18
N VAL A 15 -27.61 8.99 -7.65
CA VAL A 15 -27.88 10.40 -7.29
C VAL A 15 -28.24 11.21 -8.52
N SER A 16 -27.55 11.01 -9.65
CA SER A 16 -27.86 11.72 -10.90
C SER A 16 -29.23 11.38 -11.44
N VAL A 17 -29.62 10.10 -11.43
CA VAL A 17 -30.96 9.64 -11.84
C VAL A 17 -32.04 10.22 -10.93
N ALA A 18 -31.87 10.13 -9.60
CA ALA A 18 -32.81 10.67 -8.63
C ALA A 18 -33.01 12.18 -8.81
N MET A 19 -31.95 12.95 -9.06
CA MET A 19 -32.05 14.36 -9.32
C MET A 19 -32.75 14.68 -10.64
N VAL A 20 -32.46 13.97 -11.73
CA VAL A 20 -33.14 14.18 -13.02
C VAL A 20 -34.63 13.91 -12.90
N LEU A 21 -35.02 12.81 -12.25
CA LEU A 21 -36.42 12.46 -12.00
C LEU A 21 -37.10 13.48 -11.10
N GLY A 22 -36.46 13.89 -9.99
CA GLY A 22 -37.01 14.87 -9.05
C GLY A 22 -37.26 16.23 -9.70
N TYR A 23 -36.32 16.75 -10.46
CA TYR A 23 -36.50 18.02 -11.17
C TYR A 23 -37.53 17.91 -12.29
N SER A 24 -37.55 16.82 -13.05
CA SER A 24 -38.56 16.60 -14.11
C SER A 24 -39.99 16.52 -13.50
N TRP A 25 -40.13 15.89 -12.34
CA TRP A 25 -41.42 15.84 -11.63
C TRP A 25 -41.85 17.23 -11.10
N GLN A 26 -40.91 18.00 -10.54
CA GLN A 26 -41.13 19.33 -10.02
C GLN A 26 -41.53 20.31 -11.14
N ASP A 27 -40.88 20.24 -12.29
CA ASP A 27 -41.23 21.09 -13.46
C ASP A 27 -42.62 20.75 -14.03
N SER A 28 -43.06 19.48 -13.94
CA SER A 28 -44.39 19.09 -14.42
C SER A 28 -45.51 19.53 -13.50
N HIS A 29 -45.24 19.79 -12.20
CA HIS A 29 -46.24 20.14 -11.22
C HIS A 29 -46.29 21.62 -10.81
N ASN A 30 -45.21 22.37 -11.07
CA ASN A 30 -45.12 23.81 -10.74
C ASN A 30 -44.83 24.66 -12.00
N PRO A 31 -45.83 25.10 -12.74
CA PRO A 31 -45.64 25.88 -13.99
C PRO A 31 -45.06 27.28 -13.75
N ASN A 32 -44.92 27.76 -12.52
CA ASN A 32 -44.37 29.08 -12.18
C ASN A 32 -42.86 29.15 -11.98
N LEU A 33 -42.12 28.05 -12.14
CA LEU A 33 -40.69 28.05 -12.05
C LEU A 33 -40.04 28.44 -13.37
N VAL A 34 -39.14 29.42 -13.32
CA VAL A 34 -38.52 30.13 -14.45
C VAL A 34 -37.63 29.21 -15.36
N ASN A 35 -37.44 27.98 -15.00
CA ASN A 35 -36.67 27.00 -15.76
C ASN A 35 -37.60 25.89 -16.30
N ILE A 36 -38.42 26.21 -17.24
CA ILE A 36 -39.23 25.23 -17.99
C ILE A 36 -38.27 24.52 -18.97
N GLY A 37 -37.60 23.51 -18.49
CA GLY A 37 -36.80 22.63 -19.34
C GLY A 37 -37.43 21.23 -19.33
N TRP A 38 -37.69 20.64 -20.47
CA TRP A 38 -38.03 19.23 -20.57
C TRP A 38 -36.96 18.42 -19.84
N GLY A 39 -37.35 17.38 -19.12
CA GLY A 39 -36.40 16.55 -18.36
C GLY A 39 -35.21 16.03 -19.19
N TRP A 40 -35.38 15.99 -20.52
CA TRP A 40 -34.33 15.69 -21.50
C TRP A 40 -33.23 16.78 -21.58
N ASP A 41 -33.59 18.05 -21.57
CA ASP A 41 -32.64 19.15 -21.60
C ASP A 41 -31.79 19.20 -20.33
N LEU A 42 -32.43 18.93 -19.19
CA LEU A 42 -31.73 18.85 -17.92
C LEU A 42 -30.78 17.64 -17.88
N ALA A 43 -31.22 16.50 -18.38
CA ALA A 43 -30.39 15.29 -18.46
C ALA A 43 -29.17 15.51 -19.39
N TRP A 44 -29.38 16.17 -20.55
CA TRP A 44 -28.33 16.48 -21.50
C TRP A 44 -27.30 17.45 -20.92
N ARG A 45 -27.71 18.52 -20.29
CA ARG A 45 -26.82 19.47 -19.62
C ARG A 45 -25.97 18.80 -18.54
N ARG A 46 -26.55 17.92 -17.74
CA ARG A 46 -25.82 17.15 -16.75
C ARG A 46 -24.84 16.17 -17.36
N LEU A 47 -25.22 15.47 -18.42
CA LEU A 47 -24.32 14.57 -19.13
C LEU A 47 -23.10 15.32 -19.65
N VAL A 48 -23.30 16.51 -20.25
CA VAL A 48 -22.20 17.37 -20.74
C VAL A 48 -21.29 17.81 -19.59
N LEU A 49 -21.87 18.24 -18.45
CA LEU A 49 -21.08 18.63 -17.27
C LEU A 49 -20.26 17.46 -16.70
N VAL A 50 -20.85 16.26 -16.64
CA VAL A 50 -20.14 15.05 -16.18
C VAL A 50 -19.01 14.71 -17.17
N LEU A 51 -19.25 14.78 -18.48
CA LEU A 51 -18.21 14.54 -19.49
C LEU A 51 -17.06 15.57 -19.39
N ILE A 52 -17.37 16.84 -19.19
CA ILE A 52 -16.36 17.88 -18.97
C ILE A 52 -15.57 17.58 -17.70
N GLY A 53 -16.24 17.23 -16.60
CA GLY A 53 -15.59 16.87 -15.34
C GLY A 53 -14.68 15.65 -15.46
N VAL A 54 -15.13 14.60 -16.13
CA VAL A 54 -14.32 13.39 -16.38
C VAL A 54 -13.14 13.70 -17.28
N THR A 55 -13.35 14.50 -18.34
CA THR A 55 -12.26 14.90 -19.25
C THR A 55 -11.24 15.77 -18.53
N ALA A 56 -11.67 16.72 -17.72
CA ALA A 56 -10.79 17.54 -16.91
C ALA A 56 -10.01 16.68 -15.90
N ALA A 57 -10.67 15.78 -15.19
CA ALA A 57 -10.01 14.86 -14.26
C ALA A 57 -8.98 13.98 -14.99
N PHE A 58 -9.31 13.49 -16.19
CA PHE A 58 -8.40 12.72 -17.02
C PHE A 58 -7.16 13.55 -17.41
N VAL A 59 -7.35 14.77 -17.91
CA VAL A 59 -6.26 15.68 -18.25
C VAL A 59 -5.39 15.97 -17.03
N PHE A 60 -5.98 16.32 -15.89
CA PHE A 60 -5.24 16.58 -14.65
C PHE A 60 -4.53 15.36 -14.09
N ALA A 61 -5.05 14.17 -14.30
CA ALA A 61 -4.37 12.93 -13.92
C ALA A 61 -3.12 12.66 -14.79
N TYR A 62 -3.10 13.15 -16.02
CA TYR A 62 -1.99 12.93 -16.97
C TYR A 62 -0.96 14.06 -17.00
N VAL A 63 -1.39 15.31 -16.80
CA VAL A 63 -0.54 16.49 -16.98
C VAL A 63 0.54 16.66 -15.91
N PRO A 64 0.36 16.36 -14.62
CA PRO A 64 1.51 16.27 -13.73
C PRO A 64 1.97 14.81 -13.61
N PRO A 65 3.16 14.43 -14.09
CA PRO A 65 3.76 13.12 -13.86
C PRO A 65 4.23 12.96 -12.40
N ILE A 66 3.44 13.45 -11.44
CA ILE A 66 3.94 13.76 -10.10
C ILE A 66 4.08 12.53 -9.22
N SER A 67 3.29 11.50 -9.39
CA SER A 67 3.51 10.25 -8.64
C SER A 67 2.76 9.07 -9.26
N SER A 68 3.41 8.43 -10.20
CA SER A 68 2.94 7.13 -10.68
C SER A 68 2.80 6.17 -9.51
N ALA A 69 1.67 5.47 -9.39
CA ALA A 69 1.47 4.44 -8.37
C ALA A 69 2.59 3.41 -8.43
N LYS A 70 3.12 3.14 -9.62
CA LYS A 70 4.30 2.29 -9.85
C LYS A 70 5.57 2.83 -9.18
N ARG A 71 5.81 4.14 -9.24
CA ARG A 71 6.95 4.78 -8.55
C ARG A 71 6.78 4.70 -7.03
N HIS A 72 5.58 4.99 -6.56
CA HIS A 72 5.27 4.91 -5.13
C HIS A 72 5.45 3.47 -4.59
N GLN A 73 5.00 2.49 -5.37
CA GLN A 73 5.16 1.07 -5.04
C GLN A 73 6.63 0.65 -4.96
N ARG A 74 7.47 1.06 -5.92
CA ARG A 74 8.93 0.81 -5.89
C ARG A 74 9.59 1.41 -4.67
N LEU A 75 9.26 2.67 -4.35
CA LEU A 75 9.77 3.34 -3.15
C LEU A 75 9.30 2.67 -1.86
N ALA A 76 8.06 2.17 -1.83
CA ALA A 76 7.54 1.44 -0.68
C ALA A 76 8.32 0.14 -0.45
N TYR A 77 8.59 -0.64 -1.50
CA TYR A 77 9.42 -1.86 -1.39
C TYR A 77 10.85 -1.55 -0.96
N SER A 78 11.48 -0.53 -1.53
CA SER A 78 12.83 -0.11 -1.11
C SER A 78 12.86 0.26 0.38
N LYS A 79 11.93 1.10 0.84
CA LYS A 79 11.83 1.48 2.26
C LYS A 79 11.56 0.29 3.18
N THR A 80 10.79 -0.71 2.75
CA THR A 80 10.55 -1.90 3.57
C THR A 80 11.79 -2.77 3.66
N ILE A 81 12.60 -2.89 2.60
CA ILE A 81 13.88 -3.60 2.63
C ILE A 81 14.84 -2.94 3.62
N THR A 82 15.00 -1.61 3.55
CA THR A 82 15.84 -0.88 4.50
C THR A 82 15.35 -1.05 5.95
N SER A 83 14.02 -1.00 6.15
CA SER A 83 13.46 -1.25 7.49
C SER A 83 13.72 -2.67 7.97
N LEU A 84 13.67 -3.67 7.09
CA LEU A 84 14.00 -5.07 7.43
C LEU A 84 15.48 -5.24 7.77
N ALA A 85 16.39 -4.62 7.01
CA ALA A 85 17.83 -4.64 7.30
C ALA A 85 18.12 -4.05 8.69
N ASN A 86 17.51 -2.90 9.01
CA ASN A 86 17.64 -2.28 10.34
C ASN A 86 17.09 -3.20 11.45
N MET A 87 15.97 -3.91 11.18
CA MET A 87 15.41 -4.86 12.16
C MET A 87 16.33 -6.05 12.40
N VAL A 88 17.00 -6.58 11.38
CA VAL A 88 18.01 -7.63 11.55
C VAL A 88 19.12 -7.15 12.49
N CYS A 89 19.66 -5.95 12.25
CA CYS A 89 20.69 -5.38 13.11
C CYS A 89 20.22 -5.18 14.55
N LEU A 90 18.98 -4.70 14.74
CA LEU A 90 18.41 -4.51 16.07
C LEU A 90 18.20 -5.83 16.82
N ILE A 91 17.69 -6.86 16.15
CA ILE A 91 17.48 -8.18 16.76
C ILE A 91 18.81 -8.82 17.11
N ILE A 92 19.83 -8.72 16.26
CA ILE A 92 21.17 -9.22 16.54
C ILE A 92 21.78 -8.46 17.73
N GLY A 93 21.67 -7.12 17.76
CA GLY A 93 22.13 -6.31 18.88
C GLY A 93 21.46 -6.69 20.19
N TYR A 94 20.14 -6.85 20.18
CA TYR A 94 19.36 -7.32 21.33
C TYR A 94 19.77 -8.71 21.81
N SER A 95 20.09 -9.61 20.87
CA SER A 95 20.48 -10.98 21.21
C SER A 95 21.86 -11.10 21.84
N ILE A 96 22.77 -10.15 21.55
CA ILE A 96 24.14 -10.10 22.10
C ILE A 96 24.17 -9.37 23.45
N ASN A 97 23.19 -8.50 23.71
CA ASN A 97 23.14 -7.71 24.94
C ASN A 97 22.78 -8.60 26.13
N GLU A 98 23.57 -8.52 27.21
CA GLU A 98 23.31 -9.26 28.45
C GLU A 98 22.12 -8.70 29.23
N ASP A 99 21.96 -7.36 29.20
CA ASP A 99 20.84 -6.65 29.82
C ASP A 99 19.68 -6.50 28.84
N ARG A 100 18.85 -7.54 28.71
CA ARG A 100 17.68 -7.55 27.86
C ARG A 100 16.53 -6.81 28.52
N SER A 101 16.23 -5.60 28.05
CA SER A 101 15.08 -4.85 28.56
C SER A 101 13.77 -5.31 27.90
N VAL A 102 12.71 -5.43 28.71
CA VAL A 102 11.36 -5.76 28.22
C VAL A 102 10.82 -4.68 27.27
N GLU A 103 11.22 -3.43 27.49
CA GLU A 103 10.83 -2.32 26.63
C GLU A 103 11.40 -2.41 25.22
N GLU A 104 12.66 -2.85 25.09
CA GLU A 104 13.30 -3.07 23.78
C GLU A 104 12.64 -4.22 23.03
N GLU A 105 12.31 -5.29 23.73
CA GLU A 105 11.58 -6.43 23.17
C GLU A 105 10.22 -6.01 22.59
N GLU A 106 9.46 -5.24 23.36
CA GLU A 106 8.15 -4.75 22.93
C GLU A 106 8.27 -3.83 21.71
N LYS A 107 9.28 -2.96 21.69
CA LYS A 107 9.57 -2.06 20.58
C LYS A 107 9.93 -2.83 19.29
N ILE A 108 10.76 -3.87 19.39
CA ILE A 108 11.14 -4.73 18.26
C ILE A 108 9.89 -5.44 17.72
N THR A 109 9.09 -6.03 18.61
CA THR A 109 7.87 -6.77 18.23
C THR A 109 6.85 -5.83 17.54
N LYS A 110 6.60 -4.65 18.08
CA LYS A 110 5.74 -3.63 17.47
C LYS A 110 6.25 -3.21 16.09
N SER A 111 7.55 -3.05 15.94
CA SER A 111 8.17 -2.67 14.67
C SER A 111 8.03 -3.77 13.60
N LEU A 112 8.21 -5.04 13.97
CA LEU A 112 7.98 -6.19 13.08
C LEU A 112 6.52 -6.26 12.61
N LEU A 113 5.56 -6.09 13.52
CA LEU A 113 4.14 -6.05 13.18
C LEU A 113 3.81 -4.88 12.24
N ALA A 114 4.40 -3.71 12.47
CA ALA A 114 4.22 -2.55 11.60
C ALA A 114 4.77 -2.78 10.19
N ILE A 115 5.93 -3.44 10.06
CA ILE A 115 6.50 -3.81 8.75
C ILE A 115 5.61 -4.83 8.05
N LYS A 116 5.13 -5.86 8.76
CA LYS A 116 4.19 -6.87 8.22
C LYS A 116 2.90 -6.21 7.71
N ALA A 117 2.35 -5.26 8.45
CA ALA A 117 1.17 -4.50 8.04
C ALA A 117 1.44 -3.62 6.80
N LYS A 118 2.61 -2.97 6.71
CA LYS A 118 3.02 -2.22 5.52
C LYS A 118 3.13 -3.11 4.29
N LEU A 119 3.76 -4.28 4.41
CA LEU A 119 3.91 -5.24 3.31
C LEU A 119 2.57 -5.74 2.80
N ARG A 120 1.62 -6.07 3.71
CA ARG A 120 0.25 -6.45 3.32
C ARG A 120 -0.47 -5.33 2.56
N LYS A 121 -0.32 -4.07 2.99
CA LYS A 121 -0.86 -2.91 2.26
C LYS A 121 -0.20 -2.73 0.90
N CYS A 122 1.11 -2.98 0.77
CA CYS A 122 1.80 -2.97 -0.51
C CYS A 122 1.25 -4.05 -1.45
N GLY A 123 1.01 -5.27 -0.95
CA GLY A 123 0.39 -6.35 -1.72
C GLY A 123 -1.00 -5.99 -2.25
N ALA A 124 -1.87 -5.44 -1.40
CA ALA A 124 -3.20 -5.01 -1.80
C ALA A 124 -3.20 -3.90 -2.88
N ARG A 125 -2.19 -3.02 -2.86
CA ARG A 125 -2.04 -1.95 -3.84
C ARG A 125 -1.40 -2.39 -5.15
N GLN A 126 -0.75 -3.54 -5.19
CA GLN A 126 -0.06 -4.06 -6.37
C GLN A 126 -1.02 -4.28 -7.53
N ASP A 127 -2.25 -4.70 -7.26
CA ASP A 127 -3.28 -4.90 -8.28
C ASP A 127 -3.67 -3.58 -8.95
N PHE A 128 -3.75 -2.50 -8.20
CA PHE A 128 -4.04 -1.16 -8.75
C PHE A 128 -2.88 -0.63 -9.61
N ALA A 129 -1.63 -0.87 -9.23
CA ALA A 129 -0.47 -0.48 -10.02
C ALA A 129 -0.40 -1.19 -11.38
N ALA A 130 -1.03 -2.36 -11.53
CA ALA A 130 -1.08 -3.09 -12.78
C ALA A 130 -2.02 -2.42 -13.81
N PHE A 131 -3.09 -1.74 -13.34
CA PHE A 131 -4.07 -1.04 -14.18
C PHE A 131 -3.63 0.37 -14.60
N GLU A 132 -2.57 0.90 -13.97
CA GLU A 132 -2.07 2.22 -14.33
C GLU A 132 -1.49 2.22 -15.74
N PHE A 133 -2.03 3.09 -16.59
CA PHE A 133 -1.45 3.33 -17.91
C PHE A 133 -0.03 3.88 -17.77
N SER A 134 0.93 3.29 -18.44
CA SER A 134 2.33 3.69 -18.35
C SER A 134 3.01 3.64 -19.70
N LEU A 135 3.55 4.78 -20.10
CA LEU A 135 4.39 4.92 -21.30
C LEU A 135 5.72 4.14 -21.19
N ARG A 136 6.13 3.76 -19.97
CA ARG A 136 7.39 3.04 -19.70
C ARG A 136 7.28 1.52 -19.76
N GLY A 137 6.19 0.97 -20.26
CA GLY A 137 6.00 -0.47 -20.44
C GLY A 137 5.20 -1.16 -19.35
N LYS A 138 4.94 -2.47 -19.57
CA LYS A 138 4.10 -3.30 -18.72
C LYS A 138 4.73 -3.52 -17.34
N TRP A 139 3.90 -3.44 -16.30
CA TRP A 139 4.34 -3.71 -14.93
C TRP A 139 4.72 -5.18 -14.75
N PRO A 140 5.95 -5.51 -14.29
CA PRO A 140 6.38 -6.90 -14.10
C PRO A 140 5.81 -7.48 -12.80
N ARG A 141 4.51 -7.74 -12.78
CA ARG A 141 3.73 -8.18 -11.59
C ARG A 141 4.35 -9.40 -10.92
N ALA A 142 4.76 -10.41 -11.69
CA ALA A 142 5.30 -11.65 -11.14
C ALA A 142 6.58 -11.42 -10.31
N ARG A 143 7.48 -10.54 -10.77
CA ARG A 143 8.72 -10.21 -10.05
C ARG A 143 8.44 -9.50 -8.73
N TYR A 144 7.51 -8.52 -8.73
CA TYR A 144 7.14 -7.81 -7.51
C TYR A 144 6.35 -8.67 -6.54
N GLN A 145 5.57 -9.63 -7.04
CA GLN A 145 4.90 -10.61 -6.20
C GLN A 145 5.91 -11.55 -5.52
N ALA A 146 6.90 -12.04 -6.25
CA ALA A 146 7.98 -12.84 -5.69
C ALA A 146 8.78 -12.08 -4.63
N LEU A 147 9.08 -10.78 -4.91
CA LEU A 147 9.76 -9.91 -3.95
C LEU A 147 8.93 -9.70 -2.67
N LEU A 148 7.61 -9.50 -2.81
CA LEU A 148 6.70 -9.36 -1.67
C LEU A 148 6.69 -10.63 -0.81
N ASN A 149 6.57 -11.79 -1.44
CA ASN A 149 6.57 -13.07 -0.73
C ASN A 149 7.89 -13.27 0.01
N CYS A 150 9.03 -13.04 -0.64
CA CYS A 150 10.34 -13.12 -0.02
C CYS A 150 10.49 -12.18 1.21
N GLN A 151 9.97 -10.95 1.13
CA GLN A 151 9.98 -10.03 2.26
C GLN A 151 9.04 -10.48 3.40
N LEU A 152 7.89 -11.07 3.08
CA LEU A 152 6.98 -11.63 4.08
C LEU A 152 7.59 -12.83 4.79
N ASP A 153 8.23 -13.72 4.03
CA ASP A 153 8.94 -14.88 4.58
C ASP A 153 10.08 -14.44 5.51
N LEU A 154 10.81 -13.39 5.11
CA LEU A 154 11.88 -12.82 5.95
C LEU A 154 11.33 -12.25 7.26
N VAL A 155 10.19 -11.53 7.24
CA VAL A 155 9.53 -11.04 8.46
C VAL A 155 9.13 -12.21 9.37
N GLU A 156 8.60 -13.27 8.76
CA GLU A 156 8.21 -14.48 9.48
C GLU A 156 9.42 -15.13 10.20
N LEU A 157 10.52 -15.34 9.46
CA LEU A 157 11.77 -15.88 10.01
C LEU A 157 12.34 -14.99 11.13
N LEU A 158 12.30 -13.67 10.97
CA LEU A 158 12.74 -12.73 12.01
C LEU A 158 11.86 -12.81 13.25
N SER A 159 10.56 -12.99 13.09
CA SER A 159 9.64 -13.15 14.22
C SER A 159 9.87 -14.46 14.97
N GLN A 160 10.13 -15.54 14.24
CA GLN A 160 10.49 -16.84 14.83
C GLN A 160 11.85 -16.75 15.56
N PHE A 161 12.85 -16.11 14.92
CA PHE A 161 14.14 -15.89 15.55
C PHE A 161 14.03 -15.08 16.85
N MET A 162 13.26 -14.02 16.85
CA MET A 162 13.00 -13.23 18.05
C MET A 162 12.33 -14.06 19.15
N SER A 163 11.38 -14.94 18.79
CA SER A 163 10.73 -15.86 19.74
C SER A 163 11.72 -16.84 20.37
N ILE A 164 12.66 -17.37 19.57
CA ILE A 164 13.72 -18.26 20.06
C ILE A 164 14.67 -17.52 21.01
N VAL A 165 15.13 -16.32 20.61
CA VAL A 165 16.02 -15.47 21.44
C VAL A 165 15.39 -15.14 22.78
N LYS A 166 14.07 -14.96 22.82
CA LYS A 166 13.31 -14.71 24.06
C LYS A 166 13.31 -15.91 25.00
N GLN A 167 13.24 -17.12 24.45
CA GLN A 167 13.17 -18.36 25.24
C GLN A 167 14.54 -18.85 25.70
N LEU A 168 15.62 -18.44 25.03
CA LEU A 168 16.97 -18.83 25.34
C LEU A 168 17.60 -17.93 26.41
N ASP A 169 18.28 -18.60 27.37
CA ASP A 169 19.14 -17.92 28.34
C ASP A 169 20.23 -17.10 27.64
N PRO A 170 20.55 -15.86 28.08
CA PRO A 170 21.57 -15.00 27.47
C PRO A 170 22.92 -15.69 27.25
N LEU A 171 23.37 -16.54 28.18
CA LEU A 171 24.62 -17.28 28.04
C LEU A 171 24.61 -18.23 26.84
N TRP A 172 23.52 -18.97 26.63
CA TRP A 172 23.36 -19.88 25.50
C TRP A 172 23.25 -19.12 24.17
N THR A 173 22.55 -18.04 24.18
CA THR A 173 22.41 -17.18 22.97
C THR A 173 23.77 -16.66 22.51
N HIS A 174 24.61 -16.17 23.42
CA HIS A 174 25.93 -15.70 23.12
C HIS A 174 26.83 -16.84 22.57
N CYS A 175 26.81 -18.02 23.17
CA CYS A 175 27.55 -19.18 22.68
C CYS A 175 27.11 -19.61 21.29
N VAL A 176 25.81 -19.66 21.01
CA VAL A 176 25.24 -20.07 19.72
C VAL A 176 25.61 -19.04 18.64
N LEU A 177 25.41 -17.75 18.90
CA LEU A 177 25.70 -16.67 17.96
C LEU A 177 27.20 -16.59 17.62
N ARG A 178 28.07 -16.78 18.62
CA ARG A 178 29.52 -16.85 18.40
C ARG A 178 29.91 -18.04 17.53
N ARG A 179 29.26 -19.18 17.68
CA ARG A 179 29.51 -20.40 16.92
C ARG A 179 29.03 -20.29 15.46
N ILE A 180 27.94 -19.61 15.22
CA ILE A 180 27.36 -19.39 13.88
C ILE A 180 28.18 -18.36 13.08
N LYS A 181 29.17 -17.69 13.70
CA LYS A 181 29.95 -16.62 13.04
C LYS A 181 29.06 -15.58 12.32
N PHE A 182 28.00 -15.13 13.01
CA PHE A 182 27.05 -14.15 12.48
C PHE A 182 27.74 -12.84 12.04
N LEU A 183 28.94 -12.58 12.54
CA LEU A 183 29.84 -11.49 12.14
C LEU A 183 30.84 -11.92 11.05
N ASP A 184 30.62 -13.04 10.36
CA ASP A 184 31.48 -13.40 9.24
C ASP A 184 31.40 -12.28 8.20
N HIS A 185 32.55 -11.83 7.75
CA HIS A 185 32.73 -10.80 6.73
C HIS A 185 31.82 -11.02 5.49
N ARG A 186 31.50 -12.27 5.15
CA ARG A 186 30.58 -12.61 4.06
C ARG A 186 29.14 -12.18 4.35
N PHE A 187 28.67 -12.36 5.59
CA PHE A 187 27.32 -11.96 5.98
C PHE A 187 27.20 -10.43 6.06
N VAL A 188 28.23 -9.80 6.63
CA VAL A 188 28.29 -8.32 6.70
C VAL A 188 28.32 -7.71 5.31
N SER A 189 29.11 -8.28 4.36
CA SER A 189 29.17 -7.77 2.98
C SER A 189 27.85 -7.92 2.24
N VAL A 190 27.10 -9.00 2.48
CA VAL A 190 25.74 -9.15 1.93
C VAL A 190 24.79 -8.12 2.53
N ALA A 191 24.82 -7.92 3.84
CA ALA A 191 23.96 -6.93 4.51
C ALA A 191 24.27 -5.49 4.06
N THR A 192 25.55 -5.14 3.85
CA THR A 192 25.95 -3.80 3.37
C THR A 192 25.62 -3.56 1.90
N ASN A 193 25.55 -4.59 1.07
CA ASN A 193 25.14 -4.46 -0.33
C ASN A 193 23.62 -4.22 -0.50
N PHE A 194 22.82 -4.43 0.56
CA PHE A 194 21.37 -4.14 0.57
C PHE A 194 21.03 -2.78 1.17
N LEU A 195 21.96 -2.06 1.74
CA LEU A 195 21.83 -0.69 2.27
C LEU A 195 22.19 0.34 1.22
#